data_45b6c32b20f71d495af5d31e68186eef
#
_entry.id   45b6c32b20f71d495af5d31e68186eef
#
_cell.length_a   1.000
_cell.length_b   1.000
_cell.length_c   1.000
_cell.angle_alpha   90.00
_cell.angle_beta   90.00
_cell.angle_gamma   90.00
#
_symmetry.space_group_name_H-M   'P 1'
#
loop_
_entity.id
_entity.type
_entity.pdbx_description
1 polymer ?
#
loop_
_entity_poly.entity_id
_entity_poly.type
_entity_poly.pdbx_seq_one_letter_code
_entity_poly.pdbx_strand_id
1 'polypeptide(L)'
;MRTRLSVAKALAFAVLVGSAVVPSSAGADPIPGTNCDVFPDSNIWNTRVDTLPVHELSDTWLRSADAGSTELHPDFGPPSYGLPFDVVGRRHAKTHVRFTYPDESDRGPYPFDARTPIEGGSDRHALIVERGTCRLYELFAASWNDGEPRAGSGAVFDLDSNRLRPDTWTSADAAGLPILPGLVRWDEVEAGSVDHAIRFTVSCTTDAYVWPARHEAGVHDPDCPPMGARFRLKANFDLDGFSARARTILRAMQTYGLMLADNGSNWYFQGTRDGHWRNHLLDQLKTVPASAFEAVDVSGCMVDPDSGQADCPA
;
A
#
# COMPACT_ATOMS: atom_id res chain seq x y z
N MET A 1 -75.85 38.50 -30.06
CA MET A 1 -74.85 38.49 -28.99
C MET A 1 -74.28 37.09 -28.91
N ARG A 2 -73.04 36.86 -29.43
CA ARG A 2 -72.33 35.53 -29.38
C ARG A 2 -71.13 35.71 -28.54
N THR A 3 -71.09 35.06 -27.37
CA THR A 3 -70.01 35.05 -26.41
C THR A 3 -69.00 34.03 -26.85
N ARG A 4 -67.73 34.44 -27.03
CA ARG A 4 -66.60 33.55 -27.31
C ARG A 4 -65.95 33.12 -26.00
N LEU A 5 -65.93 31.81 -25.72
CA LEU A 5 -65.11 31.24 -24.66
C LEU A 5 -63.67 31.10 -25.17
N SER A 6 -62.72 31.68 -24.46
CA SER A 6 -61.30 31.46 -24.65
C SER A 6 -60.79 30.29 -23.76
N VAL A 7 -60.25 29.29 -24.40
CA VAL A 7 -59.61 28.15 -23.70
C VAL A 7 -58.10 28.44 -23.52
N ALA A 8 -57.73 28.66 -22.29
CA ALA A 8 -56.28 28.76 -21.94
C ALA A 8 -55.63 27.37 -21.86
N LYS A 9 -54.62 27.15 -22.67
CA LYS A 9 -53.79 25.94 -22.59
C LYS A 9 -52.70 26.16 -21.53
N ALA A 10 -52.74 25.40 -20.44
CA ALA A 10 -51.69 25.34 -19.46
C ALA A 10 -50.60 24.40 -20.00
N LEU A 11 -49.37 24.91 -20.20
CA LEU A 11 -48.17 24.09 -20.43
C LEU A 11 -47.61 23.65 -19.07
N ALA A 12 -47.65 22.36 -18.80
CA ALA A 12 -46.93 21.76 -17.67
C ALA A 12 -45.47 21.55 -18.06
N PHE A 13 -44.54 22.27 -17.40
CA PHE A 13 -43.12 22.02 -17.48
C PHE A 13 -42.78 20.88 -16.52
N ALA A 14 -42.41 19.73 -17.04
CA ALA A 14 -41.84 18.65 -16.25
C ALA A 14 -40.34 18.94 -16.01
N VAL A 15 -39.97 19.27 -14.77
CA VAL A 15 -38.56 19.38 -14.34
C VAL A 15 -38.05 17.97 -14.11
N LEU A 16 -37.25 17.49 -15.03
CA LEU A 16 -36.45 16.27 -14.84
C LEU A 16 -35.32 16.59 -13.84
N VAL A 17 -35.51 16.21 -12.59
CA VAL A 17 -34.41 16.17 -11.61
C VAL A 17 -33.55 14.98 -11.95
N GLY A 18 -32.44 15.19 -12.68
CA GLY A 18 -31.41 14.22 -12.89
C GLY A 18 -30.70 13.97 -11.55
N SER A 19 -30.91 12.80 -10.93
CA SER A 19 -30.09 12.35 -9.82
C SER A 19 -28.67 12.09 -10.37
N ALA A 20 -27.75 12.98 -10.06
CA ALA A 20 -26.32 12.71 -10.24
C ALA A 20 -25.99 11.52 -9.33
N VAL A 21 -25.70 10.36 -9.93
CA VAL A 21 -25.08 9.25 -9.22
C VAL A 21 -23.66 9.72 -8.94
N VAL A 22 -23.40 10.15 -7.71
CA VAL A 22 -22.03 10.33 -7.20
C VAL A 22 -21.45 8.91 -7.17
N PRO A 23 -20.36 8.64 -7.89
CA PRO A 23 -19.71 7.36 -7.73
C PRO A 23 -19.28 7.25 -6.27
N SER A 24 -19.80 6.25 -5.57
CA SER A 24 -19.28 5.83 -4.28
C SER A 24 -17.81 5.51 -4.50
N SER A 25 -16.91 6.12 -3.74
CA SER A 25 -15.54 5.65 -3.66
C SER A 25 -15.63 4.20 -3.19
N ALA A 26 -15.36 3.25 -4.08
CA ALA A 26 -15.18 1.88 -3.66
C ALA A 26 -13.92 1.89 -2.80
N GLY A 27 -14.05 1.62 -1.50
CA GLY A 27 -12.91 1.34 -0.65
C GLY A 27 -12.16 0.12 -1.18
N ALA A 28 -10.91 -0.04 -0.77
CA ALA A 28 -10.13 -1.22 -1.13
C ALA A 28 -10.88 -2.50 -0.74
N ASP A 29 -10.81 -3.53 -1.60
CA ASP A 29 -11.46 -4.81 -1.33
C ASP A 29 -10.98 -5.41 0.00
N PRO A 30 -11.88 -5.97 0.83
CA PRO A 30 -11.50 -6.59 2.10
C PRO A 30 -10.44 -7.67 1.91
N ILE A 31 -9.56 -7.84 2.90
CA ILE A 31 -8.54 -8.88 2.88
C ILE A 31 -9.22 -10.25 2.74
N PRO A 32 -8.80 -11.10 1.77
CA PRO A 32 -9.40 -12.40 1.52
C PRO A 32 -9.57 -13.26 2.78
N GLY A 33 -10.77 -13.83 2.95
CA GLY A 33 -11.11 -14.63 4.15
C GLY A 33 -11.48 -13.84 5.40
N THR A 34 -11.62 -12.52 5.27
CA THR A 34 -12.04 -11.60 6.33
C THR A 34 -13.14 -10.65 5.86
N ASN A 35 -13.65 -9.83 6.77
CA ASN A 35 -14.43 -8.63 6.47
C ASN A 35 -13.64 -7.36 6.86
N CYS A 36 -12.32 -7.46 6.89
CA CYS A 36 -11.45 -6.36 7.29
C CYS A 36 -10.99 -5.61 6.04
N ASP A 37 -11.30 -4.33 5.98
CA ASP A 37 -10.75 -3.42 5.00
C ASP A 37 -9.27 -3.15 5.32
N VAL A 38 -8.54 -2.65 4.36
CA VAL A 38 -7.15 -2.25 4.56
C VAL A 38 -7.14 -0.78 4.93
N PHE A 39 -7.33 -0.49 6.20
CA PHE A 39 -7.49 0.85 6.76
C PHE A 39 -8.76 1.60 6.32
N PRO A 40 -9.15 2.68 7.01
CA PRO A 40 -10.23 3.57 6.58
C PRO A 40 -9.92 4.22 5.22
N ASP A 41 -10.95 4.56 4.44
CA ASP A 41 -10.82 5.25 3.15
C ASP A 41 -9.97 6.53 3.23
N SER A 42 -10.00 7.20 4.38
CA SER A 42 -9.20 8.40 4.64
C SER A 42 -7.73 8.13 4.95
N ASN A 43 -7.27 6.89 4.92
CA ASN A 43 -5.87 6.58 5.15
C ASN A 43 -5.00 6.96 3.95
N ILE A 44 -3.78 7.43 4.20
CA ILE A 44 -2.82 7.80 3.15
C ILE A 44 -2.50 6.63 2.20
N TRP A 45 -2.61 5.38 2.64
CA TRP A 45 -2.48 4.23 1.75
C TRP A 45 -3.56 4.20 0.69
N ASN A 46 -4.81 4.59 1.02
CA ASN A 46 -5.98 4.59 0.15
C ASN A 46 -6.20 5.95 -0.53
N THR A 47 -5.31 6.92 -0.29
CA THR A 47 -5.46 8.28 -0.80
C THR A 47 -4.84 8.44 -2.19
N ARG A 48 -5.60 9.04 -3.11
CA ARG A 48 -5.15 9.37 -4.45
C ARG A 48 -4.06 10.45 -4.42
N VAL A 49 -3.03 10.25 -5.24
CA VAL A 49 -1.91 11.19 -5.37
C VAL A 49 -1.70 11.68 -6.81
N ASP A 50 -2.60 11.31 -7.72
CA ASP A 50 -2.49 11.59 -9.16
C ASP A 50 -2.58 13.09 -9.50
N THR A 51 -3.15 13.90 -8.63
CA THR A 51 -3.28 15.36 -8.80
C THR A 51 -2.28 16.17 -7.95
N LEU A 52 -1.53 15.52 -7.07
CA LEU A 52 -0.61 16.21 -6.18
C LEU A 52 0.59 16.80 -6.95
N PRO A 53 1.22 17.87 -6.43
CA PRO A 53 2.38 18.46 -7.07
C PRO A 53 3.58 17.49 -7.07
N VAL A 54 4.41 17.62 -8.09
CA VAL A 54 5.72 16.92 -8.14
C VAL A 54 6.60 17.50 -7.03
N HIS A 55 7.27 16.63 -6.29
CA HIS A 55 8.18 17.02 -5.22
C HIS A 55 9.42 17.71 -5.81
N GLU A 56 9.92 18.77 -5.17
CA GLU A 56 11.07 19.55 -5.67
C GLU A 56 12.35 18.72 -5.84
N LEU A 57 12.55 17.69 -5.04
CA LEU A 57 13.69 16.77 -5.13
C LEU A 57 13.42 15.54 -6.02
N SER A 58 12.30 15.50 -6.75
CA SER A 58 11.92 14.35 -7.58
C SER A 58 13.06 13.87 -8.48
N ASP A 59 13.66 14.77 -9.25
CA ASP A 59 14.74 14.41 -10.17
C ASP A 59 16.01 13.93 -9.43
N THR A 60 16.27 14.45 -8.24
CA THR A 60 17.40 14.07 -7.40
C THR A 60 17.21 12.66 -6.86
N TRP A 61 16.04 12.38 -6.28
CA TRP A 61 15.70 11.04 -5.77
C TRP A 61 15.63 9.98 -6.87
N LEU A 62 15.13 10.34 -8.05
CA LEU A 62 15.14 9.43 -9.21
C LEU A 62 16.58 9.07 -9.63
N ARG A 63 17.49 10.04 -9.63
CA ARG A 63 18.90 9.76 -9.96
C ARG A 63 19.58 8.87 -8.93
N SER A 64 19.40 9.14 -7.64
CA SER A 64 20.01 8.33 -6.57
C SER A 64 19.45 6.90 -6.49
N ALA A 65 18.21 6.71 -6.99
CA ALA A 65 17.55 5.40 -7.10
C ALA A 65 17.80 4.74 -8.48
N ASP A 66 18.80 5.18 -9.27
CA ASP A 66 19.16 4.64 -10.59
C ASP A 66 18.02 4.57 -11.60
N ALA A 67 17.03 5.48 -11.52
CA ALA A 67 15.85 5.43 -12.36
C ALA A 67 16.16 5.57 -13.87
N GLY A 68 17.34 6.09 -14.22
CA GLY A 68 17.79 6.21 -15.61
C GLY A 68 18.25 4.90 -16.25
N SER A 69 18.50 3.85 -15.46
CA SER A 69 19.08 2.58 -15.91
C SER A 69 18.37 1.34 -15.39
N THR A 70 17.25 1.52 -14.67
CA THR A 70 16.47 0.44 -14.06
C THR A 70 15.01 0.47 -14.52
N GLU A 71 14.37 -0.68 -14.46
CA GLU A 71 12.94 -0.86 -14.68
C GLU A 71 12.28 -1.32 -13.38
N LEU A 72 10.94 -1.27 -13.35
CA LEU A 72 10.14 -1.89 -12.30
C LEU A 72 10.48 -3.38 -12.15
N HIS A 73 10.54 -3.85 -10.92
CA HIS A 73 10.74 -5.26 -10.64
C HIS A 73 9.66 -5.80 -9.68
N PRO A 74 8.68 -6.56 -10.20
CA PRO A 74 7.76 -7.26 -9.32
C PRO A 74 8.49 -8.37 -8.56
N ASP A 75 8.56 -8.24 -7.24
CA ASP A 75 9.25 -9.15 -6.34
C ASP A 75 8.31 -10.21 -5.78
N PHE A 76 7.54 -10.81 -6.66
CA PHE A 76 6.59 -11.89 -6.40
C PHE A 76 6.33 -12.66 -7.71
N GLY A 77 5.79 -13.88 -7.60
CA GLY A 77 5.51 -14.66 -8.81
C GLY A 77 5.19 -16.14 -8.57
N PRO A 78 4.97 -16.87 -9.65
CA PRO A 78 4.62 -18.27 -9.57
C PRO A 78 5.83 -19.14 -9.20
N PRO A 79 5.63 -20.31 -8.59
CA PRO A 79 4.32 -20.76 -8.08
C PRO A 79 4.05 -20.28 -6.67
N SER A 80 5.07 -19.76 -5.96
CA SER A 80 5.01 -19.51 -4.50
C SER A 80 5.91 -18.38 -4.02
N TYR A 81 6.43 -17.56 -4.92
CA TYR A 81 7.24 -16.41 -4.58
C TYR A 81 6.37 -15.20 -4.26
N GLY A 82 6.73 -14.44 -3.24
CA GLY A 82 5.99 -13.32 -2.68
C GLY A 82 5.71 -13.49 -1.18
N LEU A 83 5.14 -12.48 -0.57
CA LEU A 83 4.87 -12.46 0.86
C LEU A 83 3.59 -13.24 1.19
N PRO A 84 3.68 -14.34 1.96
CA PRO A 84 2.49 -15.03 2.42
C PRO A 84 1.84 -14.25 3.58
N PHE A 85 0.52 -14.35 3.70
CA PHE A 85 -0.17 -13.97 4.92
C PHE A 85 -1.09 -15.08 5.39
N ASP A 86 -1.40 -15.08 6.69
CA ASP A 86 -2.32 -16.01 7.33
C ASP A 86 -3.55 -15.27 7.87
N VAL A 87 -4.69 -15.95 7.90
CA VAL A 87 -5.92 -15.42 8.48
C VAL A 87 -6.38 -16.31 9.62
N VAL A 88 -6.37 -15.77 10.81
CA VAL A 88 -6.73 -16.48 12.02
C VAL A 88 -8.03 -15.96 12.65
N GLY A 89 -8.68 -16.77 13.45
CA GLY A 89 -9.85 -16.35 14.23
C GLY A 89 -9.48 -15.81 15.61
N ARG A 90 -10.37 -15.05 16.25
CA ARG A 90 -10.19 -14.48 17.61
C ARG A 90 -9.79 -15.49 18.69
N ARG A 91 -10.08 -16.76 18.49
CA ARG A 91 -9.74 -17.85 19.44
C ARG A 91 -8.43 -18.53 19.12
N HIS A 92 -7.69 -18.06 18.12
CA HIS A 92 -6.35 -18.57 17.86
C HIS A 92 -5.45 -18.32 19.06
N ALA A 93 -4.70 -19.33 19.47
CA ALA A 93 -3.78 -19.20 20.59
C ALA A 93 -2.70 -18.16 20.27
N LYS A 94 -2.43 -17.27 21.22
CA LYS A 94 -1.40 -16.24 21.08
C LYS A 94 -0.22 -16.55 21.99
N THR A 95 0.97 -16.21 21.52
CA THR A 95 2.23 -16.41 22.22
C THR A 95 3.05 -15.13 22.30
N HIS A 96 3.92 -15.04 23.31
CA HIS A 96 4.91 -13.96 23.37
C HIS A 96 6.11 -14.31 22.50
N VAL A 97 6.46 -13.41 21.60
CA VAL A 97 7.62 -13.54 20.69
C VAL A 97 8.81 -12.87 21.37
N ARG A 98 9.98 -13.52 21.31
CA ARG A 98 11.24 -12.91 21.74
C ARG A 98 11.82 -12.08 20.59
N PHE A 99 11.98 -10.78 20.80
CA PHE A 99 12.51 -9.86 19.80
C PHE A 99 14.00 -9.58 19.97
N THR A 100 14.67 -9.34 18.85
CA THR A 100 16.04 -8.78 18.81
C THR A 100 16.00 -7.28 19.13
N TYR A 101 14.94 -6.59 18.66
CA TYR A 101 14.69 -5.15 18.84
C TYR A 101 13.44 -4.94 19.70
N PRO A 102 13.47 -5.26 21.02
CA PRO A 102 12.28 -5.25 21.86
C PRO A 102 11.74 -3.84 22.15
N ASP A 103 12.62 -2.82 22.11
CA ASP A 103 12.27 -1.44 22.47
C ASP A 103 11.43 -0.75 21.38
N GLU A 104 11.47 -1.27 20.15
CA GLU A 104 10.70 -0.80 19.00
C GLU A 104 9.68 -1.83 18.51
N SER A 105 9.37 -2.82 19.33
CA SER A 105 8.43 -3.89 19.00
C SER A 105 7.22 -3.86 19.92
N ASP A 106 6.04 -4.12 19.35
CA ASP A 106 4.83 -4.34 20.15
C ASP A 106 4.96 -5.64 20.94
N ARG A 107 4.70 -5.57 22.24
CA ARG A 107 4.91 -6.72 23.16
C ARG A 107 4.01 -7.91 22.86
N GLY A 108 2.95 -7.74 22.07
CA GLY A 108 1.98 -8.79 21.77
C GLY A 108 1.01 -9.08 22.93
N PRO A 109 0.50 -10.31 23.07
CA PRO A 109 0.92 -11.54 22.38
C PRO A 109 0.48 -11.62 20.90
N TYR A 110 1.21 -12.44 20.11
CA TYR A 110 1.00 -12.63 18.66
C TYR A 110 0.32 -13.98 18.38
N PRO A 111 -0.60 -14.06 17.40
CA PRO A 111 -1.20 -15.33 16.96
C PRO A 111 -0.25 -16.11 16.04
N PHE A 112 1.00 -16.23 16.45
CA PHE A 112 2.10 -16.86 15.72
C PHE A 112 2.35 -18.26 16.26
N ASP A 113 2.38 -19.26 15.37
CA ASP A 113 2.68 -20.66 15.73
C ASP A 113 3.54 -21.34 14.65
N ALA A 114 3.88 -22.61 14.85
CA ALA A 114 4.73 -23.40 13.95
C ALA A 114 4.14 -23.60 12.55
N ARG A 115 2.86 -23.30 12.33
CA ARG A 115 2.17 -23.44 11.04
C ARG A 115 2.03 -22.11 10.31
N THR A 116 2.29 -21.01 11.00
CA THR A 116 2.23 -19.68 10.38
C THR A 116 3.18 -19.64 9.19
N PRO A 117 2.69 -19.28 7.99
CA PRO A 117 3.54 -19.17 6.82
C PRO A 117 4.54 -18.03 7.02
N ILE A 118 5.81 -18.35 6.73
CA ILE A 118 6.91 -17.38 6.75
C ILE A 118 7.41 -17.22 5.32
N GLU A 119 7.76 -15.99 4.97
CA GLU A 119 8.40 -15.67 3.71
C GLU A 119 9.67 -16.51 3.46
N GLY A 120 9.90 -16.89 2.21
CA GLY A 120 11.05 -17.68 1.80
C GLY A 120 12.36 -16.89 1.64
N GLY A 121 12.29 -15.55 1.68
CA GLY A 121 13.43 -14.65 1.55
C GLY A 121 14.30 -14.56 2.81
N SER A 122 15.32 -13.68 2.77
CA SER A 122 16.23 -13.41 3.90
C SER A 122 15.49 -12.76 5.07
N ASP A 123 14.50 -11.94 4.79
CA ASP A 123 13.79 -11.10 5.76
C ASP A 123 12.74 -11.88 6.55
N ARG A 124 12.32 -13.05 6.00
CA ARG A 124 11.49 -14.01 6.72
C ARG A 124 10.29 -13.39 7.39
N HIS A 125 9.55 -12.55 6.66
CA HIS A 125 8.34 -11.93 7.18
C HIS A 125 7.25 -12.96 7.48
N ALA A 126 6.51 -12.72 8.57
CA ALA A 126 5.26 -13.42 8.87
C ALA A 126 4.16 -12.39 9.08
N LEU A 127 3.12 -12.45 8.24
CA LEU A 127 1.99 -11.52 8.23
C LEU A 127 0.74 -12.28 8.66
N ILE A 128 0.02 -11.80 9.67
CA ILE A 128 -1.13 -12.51 10.23
C ILE A 128 -2.28 -11.54 10.47
N VAL A 129 -3.43 -11.80 9.86
CA VAL A 129 -4.65 -11.03 10.06
C VAL A 129 -5.59 -11.77 11.01
N GLU A 130 -5.95 -11.15 12.13
CA GLU A 130 -6.96 -11.67 13.03
C GLU A 130 -8.35 -11.18 12.61
N ARG A 131 -9.11 -12.02 11.90
CA ARG A 131 -10.46 -11.69 11.47
C ARG A 131 -11.38 -11.44 12.66
N GLY A 132 -12.26 -10.44 12.53
CA GLY A 132 -13.23 -10.07 13.55
C GLY A 132 -12.69 -9.16 14.67
N THR A 133 -11.38 -8.81 14.62
CA THR A 133 -10.80 -7.68 15.33
C THR A 133 -10.04 -6.76 14.37
N CYS A 134 -9.90 -7.19 13.12
CA CYS A 134 -9.15 -6.50 12.07
C CYS A 134 -7.76 -6.03 12.53
N ARG A 135 -7.07 -6.90 13.31
CA ARG A 135 -5.70 -6.65 13.72
C ARG A 135 -4.74 -7.38 12.80
N LEU A 136 -3.80 -6.63 12.29
CA LEU A 136 -2.67 -7.13 11.52
C LEU A 136 -1.46 -7.24 12.44
N TYR A 137 -0.84 -8.42 12.46
CA TYR A 137 0.40 -8.69 13.17
C TYR A 137 1.47 -9.00 12.14
N GLU A 138 2.59 -8.32 12.23
CA GLU A 138 3.71 -8.49 11.31
C GLU A 138 5.00 -8.72 12.09
N LEU A 139 5.81 -9.65 11.61
CA LEU A 139 7.09 -10.02 12.21
C LEU A 139 8.19 -10.00 11.15
N PHE A 140 9.32 -9.38 11.47
CA PHE A 140 10.57 -9.44 10.71
C PHE A 140 11.48 -10.53 11.28
N ALA A 141 12.26 -11.21 10.42
CA ALA A 141 13.17 -12.28 10.78
C ALA A 141 12.50 -13.37 11.66
N ALA A 142 11.26 -13.71 11.33
CA ALA A 142 10.44 -14.64 12.09
C ALA A 142 10.98 -16.07 12.05
N SER A 143 10.97 -16.73 13.19
CA SER A 143 11.31 -18.14 13.30
C SER A 143 10.54 -18.83 14.42
N TRP A 144 10.26 -20.10 14.19
CA TRP A 144 9.66 -20.99 15.18
C TRP A 144 10.56 -22.22 15.30
N ASN A 145 11.48 -22.20 16.27
CA ASN A 145 12.44 -23.26 16.47
C ASN A 145 12.24 -23.91 17.84
N ASP A 146 12.07 -25.24 17.89
CA ASP A 146 11.93 -26.02 19.12
C ASP A 146 10.86 -25.50 20.10
N GLY A 147 9.76 -24.93 19.55
CA GLY A 147 8.68 -24.34 20.34
C GLY A 147 8.97 -22.91 20.83
N GLU A 148 10.10 -22.31 20.44
CA GLU A 148 10.44 -20.94 20.78
C GLU A 148 10.15 -19.97 19.63
N PRO A 149 9.14 -19.07 19.76
CA PRO A 149 8.88 -18.00 18.79
C PRO A 149 9.88 -16.88 18.95
N ARG A 150 10.57 -16.54 17.86
CA ARG A 150 11.55 -15.45 17.78
C ARG A 150 11.30 -14.58 16.55
N ALA A 151 11.63 -13.29 16.65
CA ALA A 151 11.66 -12.38 15.52
C ALA A 151 12.72 -11.28 15.73
N GLY A 152 13.05 -10.57 14.69
CA GLY A 152 13.86 -9.35 14.76
C GLY A 152 13.06 -8.24 15.42
N SER A 153 11.96 -7.86 14.81
CA SER A 153 10.97 -6.88 15.30
C SER A 153 9.55 -7.40 15.10
N GLY A 154 8.58 -6.73 15.72
CA GLY A 154 7.18 -7.05 15.57
C GLY A 154 6.28 -5.83 15.70
N ALA A 155 5.25 -5.77 14.85
CA ALA A 155 4.29 -4.69 14.82
C ALA A 155 2.85 -5.22 14.88
N VAL A 156 1.97 -4.44 15.50
CA VAL A 156 0.53 -4.70 15.55
C VAL A 156 -0.21 -3.46 15.07
N PHE A 157 -0.91 -3.61 13.95
CA PHE A 157 -1.73 -2.55 13.38
C PHE A 157 -3.22 -2.84 13.61
N ASP A 158 -3.99 -1.80 13.85
CA ASP A 158 -5.44 -1.84 13.88
C ASP A 158 -5.94 -1.35 12.51
N LEU A 159 -6.44 -2.27 11.68
CA LEU A 159 -6.87 -1.96 10.32
C LEU A 159 -8.14 -1.09 10.26
N ASP A 160 -8.88 -0.98 11.37
CA ASP A 160 -10.03 -0.08 11.50
C ASP A 160 -9.63 1.35 11.94
N SER A 161 -8.30 1.66 12.00
CA SER A 161 -7.78 2.90 12.57
C SER A 161 -6.68 3.51 11.70
N ASN A 162 -6.64 4.85 11.67
CA ASN A 162 -5.54 5.59 11.04
C ASN A 162 -4.32 5.80 11.97
N ARG A 163 -4.32 5.21 13.16
CA ARG A 163 -3.23 5.41 14.12
C ARG A 163 -1.91 4.86 13.57
N LEU A 164 -0.88 5.72 13.54
CA LEU A 164 0.49 5.33 13.22
C LEU A 164 1.18 4.69 14.44
N ARG A 165 2.30 4.03 14.21
CA ARG A 165 3.21 3.55 15.25
C ARG A 165 3.82 4.73 16.02
N PRO A 166 4.38 4.51 17.21
CA PRO A 166 5.15 5.54 17.90
C PRO A 166 6.24 6.11 16.98
N ASP A 167 6.51 7.38 17.14
CA ASP A 167 7.59 8.06 16.43
C ASP A 167 8.93 7.38 16.71
N THR A 168 9.81 7.28 15.71
CA THR A 168 11.09 6.57 15.74
C THR A 168 11.03 5.05 15.86
N TRP A 169 9.85 4.42 15.83
CA TRP A 169 9.73 2.97 15.89
C TRP A 169 9.71 2.35 14.50
N THR A 170 10.58 1.36 14.29
CA THR A 170 10.48 0.46 13.13
C THR A 170 9.19 -0.40 13.20
N SER A 171 8.92 -1.17 12.17
CA SER A 171 7.91 -2.22 12.15
C SER A 171 8.56 -3.56 11.77
N ALA A 172 7.85 -4.41 11.04
CA ALA A 172 8.47 -5.48 10.28
C ALA A 172 9.09 -4.95 8.96
N ASP A 173 8.80 -3.70 8.61
CA ASP A 173 9.37 -2.93 7.51
C ASP A 173 10.22 -1.78 8.07
N ALA A 174 11.30 -1.39 7.40
CA ALA A 174 12.25 -0.40 7.92
C ALA A 174 11.62 0.96 8.19
N ALA A 175 10.67 1.39 7.37
CA ALA A 175 9.99 2.69 7.51
C ALA A 175 9.03 2.80 8.71
N GLY A 176 8.85 1.74 9.51
CA GLY A 176 7.81 1.71 10.55
C GLY A 176 6.39 1.64 9.98
N LEU A 177 6.25 1.29 8.70
CA LEU A 177 4.99 1.13 7.98
C LEU A 177 4.52 -0.33 8.01
N PRO A 178 3.24 -0.61 7.76
CA PRO A 178 2.75 -1.97 7.57
C PRO A 178 3.11 -2.50 6.18
N ILE A 179 3.38 -3.81 6.10
CA ILE A 179 3.72 -4.49 4.85
C ILE A 179 2.47 -4.86 4.06
N LEU A 180 1.53 -5.63 4.67
CA LEU A 180 0.35 -6.17 3.98
C LEU A 180 -0.48 -5.11 3.25
N PRO A 181 -0.73 -3.93 3.81
CA PRO A 181 -1.45 -2.85 3.14
C PRO A 181 -0.83 -2.36 1.83
N GLY A 182 0.48 -2.52 1.67
CA GLY A 182 1.20 -2.11 0.48
C GLY A 182 1.47 -3.23 -0.53
N LEU A 183 1.02 -4.45 -0.29
CA LEU A 183 1.21 -5.57 -1.21
C LEU A 183 0.16 -5.59 -2.31
N VAL A 184 0.59 -5.80 -3.55
CA VAL A 184 -0.34 -6.13 -4.64
C VAL A 184 -0.94 -7.51 -4.38
N ARG A 185 -2.26 -7.61 -4.31
CA ARG A 185 -2.96 -8.88 -4.12
C ARG A 185 -3.58 -9.37 -5.43
N TRP A 186 -3.59 -10.70 -5.61
CA TRP A 186 -4.18 -11.29 -6.83
C TRP A 186 -5.69 -11.05 -6.94
N ASP A 187 -6.42 -11.14 -5.83
CA ASP A 187 -7.87 -10.90 -5.79
C ASP A 187 -8.25 -9.51 -6.32
N GLU A 188 -7.50 -8.48 -5.97
CA GLU A 188 -7.67 -7.11 -6.47
C GLU A 188 -7.40 -7.02 -7.96
N VAL A 189 -6.29 -7.59 -8.41
CA VAL A 189 -5.93 -7.58 -9.84
C VAL A 189 -6.93 -8.36 -10.68
N GLU A 190 -7.51 -9.43 -10.15
CA GLU A 190 -8.56 -10.21 -10.81
C GLU A 190 -9.89 -9.46 -10.82
N ALA A 191 -10.23 -8.74 -9.75
CA ALA A 191 -11.39 -7.85 -9.67
C ALA A 191 -11.26 -6.64 -10.63
N GLY A 192 -10.03 -6.25 -10.98
CA GLY A 192 -9.75 -5.20 -11.95
C GLY A 192 -9.41 -3.84 -11.33
N SER A 193 -9.24 -3.77 -10.01
CA SER A 193 -8.85 -2.57 -9.27
C SER A 193 -7.83 -2.93 -8.19
N VAL A 194 -6.85 -2.05 -7.98
CA VAL A 194 -5.95 -1.99 -6.83
C VAL A 194 -6.07 -0.56 -6.31
N ASP A 195 -6.78 -0.37 -5.21
CA ASP A 195 -7.23 0.95 -4.77
C ASP A 195 -6.41 1.46 -3.57
N HIS A 196 -5.12 1.16 -3.57
CA HIS A 196 -4.17 1.60 -2.56
C HIS A 196 -2.77 1.82 -3.14
N ALA A 197 -1.92 2.50 -2.37
CA ALA A 197 -0.50 2.64 -2.67
C ALA A 197 0.23 1.30 -2.55
N ILE A 198 1.26 1.10 -3.36
CA ILE A 198 2.05 -0.12 -3.36
C ILE A 198 3.39 0.15 -2.67
N ARG A 199 3.81 -0.70 -1.73
CA ARG A 199 5.13 -0.60 -1.14
C ARG A 199 6.23 -0.95 -2.14
N PHE A 200 7.36 -0.25 -2.05
CA PHE A 200 8.52 -0.55 -2.89
C PHE A 200 9.83 -0.23 -2.15
N THR A 201 10.94 -0.65 -2.74
CA THR A 201 12.29 -0.46 -2.19
C THR A 201 13.20 0.26 -3.17
N VAL A 202 14.21 0.92 -2.63
CA VAL A 202 15.40 1.42 -3.35
C VAL A 202 16.66 1.14 -2.53
N SER A 203 17.82 1.12 -3.18
CA SER A 203 19.09 0.81 -2.52
C SER A 203 19.66 2.00 -1.73
N CYS A 204 19.32 3.22 -2.14
CA CYS A 204 19.75 4.43 -1.45
C CYS A 204 18.57 5.08 -0.74
N THR A 205 18.64 5.19 0.58
CA THR A 205 17.73 5.98 1.41
C THR A 205 18.52 6.88 2.34
N THR A 206 18.01 8.08 2.64
CA THR A 206 18.65 8.97 3.59
C THR A 206 18.33 8.57 5.04
N ASP A 207 19.11 9.07 6.00
CA ASP A 207 18.92 8.93 7.45
C ASP A 207 17.77 9.82 7.96
N ALA A 208 16.66 9.81 7.25
CA ALA A 208 15.45 10.57 7.57
C ALA A 208 14.21 9.83 7.08
N TYR A 209 13.06 10.25 7.57
CA TYR A 209 11.76 9.80 7.10
C TYR A 209 10.79 10.97 6.97
N VAL A 210 9.79 10.79 6.12
CA VAL A 210 8.67 11.71 5.96
C VAL A 210 7.37 10.98 6.28
N TRP A 211 6.39 11.73 6.74
CA TRP A 211 5.06 11.18 6.99
C TRP A 211 4.53 10.41 5.75
N PRO A 212 3.94 9.22 5.91
CA PRO A 212 3.51 8.57 7.16
C PRO A 212 4.54 7.64 7.82
N ALA A 213 5.77 7.55 7.30
CA ALA A 213 6.80 6.73 7.93
C ALA A 213 7.11 7.21 9.35
N ARG A 214 7.66 6.29 10.16
CA ARG A 214 7.96 6.52 11.58
C ARG A 214 9.40 6.23 11.92
N HIS A 215 10.17 5.65 10.98
CA HIS A 215 11.54 5.24 11.21
C HIS A 215 12.34 5.38 9.91
N GLU A 216 13.63 5.54 10.05
CA GLU A 216 14.61 5.58 8.97
C GLU A 216 15.54 4.36 9.03
N ALA A 217 16.22 4.06 7.93
CA ALA A 217 17.24 3.01 7.87
C ALA A 217 18.28 3.33 6.78
N GLY A 218 18.58 4.60 6.60
CA GLY A 218 19.39 5.10 5.51
C GLY A 218 20.81 5.47 5.90
N VAL A 219 21.44 6.18 4.99
CA VAL A 219 22.77 6.77 5.14
C VAL A 219 22.65 8.31 5.14
N HIS A 220 23.66 8.98 5.67
CA HIS A 220 23.68 10.45 5.65
C HIS A 220 24.00 10.98 4.24
N ASP A 221 22.98 10.89 3.35
CA ASP A 221 23.03 11.40 1.98
C ASP A 221 21.68 12.06 1.63
N PRO A 222 21.63 13.41 1.54
CA PRO A 222 20.40 14.15 1.28
C PRO A 222 19.88 13.98 -0.16
N ASP A 223 20.67 13.44 -1.07
CA ASP A 223 20.24 13.15 -2.43
C ASP A 223 19.41 11.85 -2.51
N CYS A 224 19.48 10.99 -1.48
CA CYS A 224 18.67 9.79 -1.40
C CYS A 224 17.26 10.10 -0.85
N PRO A 225 16.19 9.42 -1.34
CA PRO A 225 14.86 9.63 -0.81
C PRO A 225 14.74 9.16 0.65
N PRO A 226 13.96 9.87 1.50
CA PRO A 226 13.63 9.44 2.85
C PRO A 226 12.62 8.30 2.84
N MET A 227 12.60 7.47 3.90
CA MET A 227 11.50 6.53 4.12
C MET A 227 10.16 7.25 4.13
N GLY A 228 9.12 6.64 3.57
CA GLY A 228 7.80 7.26 3.40
C GLY A 228 7.65 8.12 2.14
N ALA A 229 8.73 8.38 1.39
CA ALA A 229 8.64 9.13 0.12
C ALA A 229 7.64 8.45 -0.83
N ARG A 230 6.79 9.26 -1.47
CA ARG A 230 5.77 8.79 -2.40
C ARG A 230 6.18 9.05 -3.84
N PHE A 231 6.10 8.03 -4.68
CA PHE A 231 6.31 8.13 -6.11
C PHE A 231 5.05 7.72 -6.86
N ARG A 232 4.82 8.27 -8.04
CA ARG A 232 3.74 7.82 -8.91
C ARG A 232 4.24 7.61 -10.33
N LEU A 233 3.64 6.69 -11.05
CA LEU A 233 3.81 6.56 -12.49
C LEU A 233 3.17 7.78 -13.15
N LYS A 234 3.92 8.46 -14.05
CA LYS A 234 3.46 9.67 -14.71
C LYS A 234 2.15 9.43 -15.46
N ALA A 235 1.21 10.37 -15.39
CA ALA A 235 -0.10 10.28 -16.01
C ALA A 235 -0.06 10.10 -17.54
N ASN A 236 0.99 10.59 -18.20
CA ASN A 236 1.19 10.46 -19.65
C ASN A 236 1.92 9.18 -20.06
N PHE A 237 2.25 8.28 -19.11
CA PHE A 237 2.81 6.98 -19.47
C PHE A 237 1.73 6.14 -20.17
N ASP A 238 2.06 5.68 -21.38
CA ASP A 238 1.13 4.92 -22.22
C ASP A 238 0.93 3.51 -21.66
N LEU A 239 -0.30 3.16 -21.37
CA LEU A 239 -0.69 1.83 -20.93
C LEU A 239 -1.19 0.93 -22.05
N ASP A 240 -1.26 1.43 -23.29
CA ASP A 240 -1.64 0.62 -24.44
C ASP A 240 -0.56 -0.45 -24.70
N GLY A 241 -0.99 -1.64 -25.04
CA GLY A 241 -0.09 -2.78 -25.22
C GLY A 241 0.10 -3.65 -23.96
N PHE A 242 -0.20 -3.14 -22.77
CA PHE A 242 -0.24 -3.95 -21.56
C PHE A 242 -1.53 -4.77 -21.46
N SER A 243 -1.45 -5.98 -20.90
CA SER A 243 -2.64 -6.77 -20.61
C SER A 243 -3.56 -6.07 -19.60
N ALA A 244 -4.85 -6.45 -19.54
CA ALA A 244 -5.80 -5.83 -18.61
C ALA A 244 -5.30 -5.85 -17.16
N ARG A 245 -4.74 -7.00 -16.71
CA ARG A 245 -4.20 -7.15 -15.34
C ARG A 245 -2.94 -6.30 -15.10
N ALA A 246 -2.04 -6.19 -16.09
CA ALA A 246 -0.89 -5.30 -15.97
C ALA A 246 -1.34 -3.83 -15.89
N ARG A 247 -2.32 -3.44 -16.68
CA ARG A 247 -2.92 -2.09 -16.62
C ARG A 247 -3.57 -1.81 -15.27
N THR A 248 -4.19 -2.79 -14.62
CA THR A 248 -4.76 -2.63 -13.27
C THR A 248 -3.67 -2.19 -12.28
N ILE A 249 -2.54 -2.90 -12.25
CA ILE A 249 -1.41 -2.56 -11.36
C ILE A 249 -0.81 -1.19 -11.73
N LEU A 250 -0.58 -0.93 -13.02
CA LEU A 250 0.01 0.33 -13.48
C LEU A 250 -0.91 1.53 -13.22
N ARG A 251 -2.23 1.36 -13.32
CA ARG A 251 -3.21 2.40 -12.93
C ARG A 251 -3.16 2.72 -11.45
N ALA A 252 -3.01 1.69 -10.59
CA ALA A 252 -2.80 1.92 -9.17
C ALA A 252 -1.54 2.76 -8.94
N MET A 253 -0.45 2.47 -9.65
CA MET A 253 0.78 3.26 -9.58
C MET A 253 0.62 4.69 -10.10
N GLN A 254 -0.27 4.94 -11.07
CA GLN A 254 -0.62 6.30 -11.50
C GLN A 254 -1.48 7.02 -10.47
N THR A 255 -2.44 6.31 -9.86
CA THR A 255 -3.48 6.91 -9.01
C THR A 255 -3.04 7.03 -7.56
N TYR A 256 -2.53 5.94 -7.00
CA TYR A 256 -2.13 5.84 -5.59
C TYR A 256 -0.61 5.84 -5.40
N GLY A 257 0.14 5.49 -6.43
CA GLY A 257 1.61 5.52 -6.44
C GLY A 257 2.28 4.39 -5.66
N LEU A 258 3.59 4.59 -5.47
CA LEU A 258 4.49 3.73 -4.72
C LEU A 258 4.90 4.43 -3.43
N MET A 259 4.96 3.72 -2.30
CA MET A 259 5.45 4.23 -1.02
C MET A 259 6.76 3.55 -0.66
N LEU A 260 7.81 4.34 -0.44
CA LEU A 260 9.13 3.82 -0.05
C LEU A 260 9.06 3.34 1.40
N ALA A 261 9.19 2.04 1.59
CA ALA A 261 8.93 1.38 2.87
C ALA A 261 10.17 0.67 3.44
N ASP A 262 11.14 0.32 2.59
CA ASP A 262 12.34 -0.38 3.01
C ASP A 262 13.52 -0.12 2.07
N ASN A 263 14.73 -0.47 2.53
CA ASN A 263 15.93 -0.57 1.72
C ASN A 263 15.92 -1.89 0.96
N GLY A 264 16.39 -1.88 -0.28
CA GLY A 264 16.45 -3.09 -1.08
C GLY A 264 16.97 -2.80 -2.48
N SER A 265 16.75 -3.71 -3.40
CA SER A 265 17.05 -3.46 -4.81
C SER A 265 16.18 -2.35 -5.36
N ASN A 266 16.73 -1.58 -6.31
CA ASN A 266 16.03 -0.45 -6.89
C ASN A 266 14.76 -0.87 -7.62
N TRP A 267 13.65 -0.17 -7.33
CA TRP A 267 12.35 -0.30 -7.98
C TRP A 267 11.71 -1.69 -7.85
N TYR A 268 12.09 -2.44 -6.80
CA TYR A 268 11.40 -3.66 -6.43
C TYR A 268 10.12 -3.31 -5.68
N PHE A 269 8.99 -3.86 -6.12
CA PHE A 269 7.71 -3.73 -5.44
C PHE A 269 7.12 -5.11 -5.16
N GLN A 270 6.41 -5.24 -4.06
CA GLN A 270 6.03 -6.54 -3.54
C GLN A 270 4.55 -6.84 -3.75
N GLY A 271 4.27 -8.13 -3.77
CA GLY A 271 2.92 -8.67 -3.82
C GLY A 271 2.78 -9.91 -2.97
N THR A 272 1.54 -10.30 -2.72
CA THR A 272 1.24 -11.50 -1.95
C THR A 272 1.64 -12.77 -2.72
N ARG A 273 2.06 -13.79 -1.97
CA ARG A 273 2.27 -15.12 -2.54
C ARG A 273 0.93 -15.71 -3.01
N ASP A 274 0.79 -15.90 -4.31
CA ASP A 274 -0.40 -16.49 -4.92
C ASP A 274 -0.04 -17.35 -6.13
N GLY A 275 -0.67 -18.53 -6.24
CA GLY A 275 -0.44 -19.48 -7.34
C GLY A 275 -1.04 -19.04 -8.69
N HIS A 276 -1.81 -17.98 -8.73
CA HIS A 276 -2.41 -17.46 -9.97
C HIS A 276 -1.49 -16.50 -10.72
N TRP A 277 -0.45 -15.96 -10.10
CA TRP A 277 0.54 -15.14 -10.79
C TRP A 277 1.11 -15.88 -12.02
N ARG A 278 1.40 -15.14 -13.08
CA ARG A 278 1.97 -15.68 -14.33
C ARG A 278 3.15 -14.84 -14.78
N ASN A 279 4.25 -15.47 -15.17
CA ASN A 279 5.46 -14.78 -15.60
C ASN A 279 5.17 -13.76 -16.71
N HIS A 280 4.35 -14.09 -17.71
CA HIS A 280 4.05 -13.17 -18.80
C HIS A 280 3.36 -11.87 -18.35
N LEU A 281 2.63 -11.88 -17.22
CA LEU A 281 2.09 -10.66 -16.61
C LEU A 281 3.21 -9.85 -15.97
N LEU A 282 4.05 -10.50 -15.16
CA LEU A 282 5.13 -9.85 -14.44
C LEU A 282 6.22 -9.34 -15.38
N ASP A 283 6.52 -10.07 -16.47
CA ASP A 283 7.49 -9.64 -17.47
C ASP A 283 7.04 -8.37 -18.22
N GLN A 284 5.74 -8.14 -18.38
CA GLN A 284 5.24 -6.86 -18.88
C GLN A 284 5.59 -5.70 -17.92
N LEU A 285 5.41 -5.90 -16.61
CA LEU A 285 5.73 -4.86 -15.61
C LEU A 285 7.22 -4.53 -15.59
N LYS A 286 8.09 -5.50 -15.87
CA LYS A 286 9.55 -5.31 -16.00
C LYS A 286 9.97 -4.50 -17.24
N THR A 287 9.04 -4.14 -18.13
CA THR A 287 9.34 -3.25 -19.26
C THR A 287 9.08 -1.77 -18.95
N VAL A 288 8.57 -1.46 -17.74
CA VAL A 288 8.27 -0.09 -17.33
C VAL A 288 9.55 0.56 -16.78
N PRO A 289 10.11 1.57 -17.46
CA PRO A 289 11.34 2.21 -16.98
C PRO A 289 11.05 3.01 -15.71
N ALA A 290 11.95 2.93 -14.75
CA ALA A 290 11.82 3.68 -13.49
C ALA A 290 11.81 5.21 -13.72
N SER A 291 12.42 5.69 -14.81
CA SER A 291 12.35 7.10 -15.24
C SER A 291 10.96 7.58 -15.65
N ALA A 292 10.00 6.65 -15.81
CA ALA A 292 8.60 6.99 -16.01
C ALA A 292 7.87 7.42 -14.72
N PHE A 293 8.53 7.31 -13.58
CA PHE A 293 8.00 7.77 -12.29
C PHE A 293 8.42 9.21 -11.98
N GLU A 294 7.76 9.79 -11.00
CA GLU A 294 8.07 11.07 -10.39
C GLU A 294 7.71 11.01 -8.89
N ALA A 295 8.50 11.65 -8.04
CA ALA A 295 8.14 11.81 -6.63
C ALA A 295 7.07 12.90 -6.49
N VAL A 296 6.13 12.71 -5.57
CA VAL A 296 5.05 13.67 -5.28
C VAL A 296 5.13 14.18 -3.86
N ASP A 297 4.73 15.42 -3.67
CA ASP A 297 4.67 16.05 -2.35
C ASP A 297 3.33 15.72 -1.68
N VAL A 298 3.38 14.92 -0.64
CA VAL A 298 2.21 14.54 0.18
C VAL A 298 2.14 15.34 1.50
N SER A 299 3.04 16.28 1.73
CA SER A 299 3.11 17.04 3.00
C SER A 299 1.83 17.81 3.30
N GLY A 300 1.16 18.32 2.26
CA GLY A 300 -0.12 19.01 2.37
C GLY A 300 -1.30 18.10 2.71
N CYS A 301 -1.14 16.78 2.69
CA CYS A 301 -2.21 15.83 3.00
C CYS A 301 -2.29 15.46 4.49
N MET A 302 -1.24 15.70 5.25
CA MET A 302 -1.12 15.27 6.65
C MET A 302 -2.09 16.05 7.55
N VAL A 303 -3.03 15.35 8.17
CA VAL A 303 -3.98 15.94 9.14
C VAL A 303 -3.36 16.01 10.54
N ASP A 304 -2.67 14.96 10.93
CA ASP A 304 -2.04 14.80 12.24
C ASP A 304 -0.77 13.94 12.09
N PRO A 305 0.38 14.34 12.67
CA PRO A 305 1.63 13.61 12.51
C PRO A 305 1.59 12.19 13.09
N ASP A 306 0.73 11.89 14.07
CA ASP A 306 0.57 10.56 14.67
C ASP A 306 -0.56 9.73 14.04
N SER A 307 -1.17 10.25 12.98
CA SER A 307 -2.24 9.61 12.23
C SER A 307 -1.87 9.45 10.76
N GLY A 308 -2.20 8.30 10.17
CA GLY A 308 -2.17 8.09 8.72
C GLY A 308 -3.38 8.68 7.99
N GLN A 309 -4.25 9.44 8.69
CA GLN A 309 -5.36 10.14 8.07
C GLN A 309 -4.84 11.23 7.14
N ALA A 310 -5.33 11.22 5.91
CA ALA A 310 -5.00 12.18 4.88
C ALA A 310 -6.22 13.00 4.48
N ASP A 311 -5.99 14.28 4.22
CA ASP A 311 -6.94 15.22 3.59
C ASP A 311 -6.15 16.08 2.60
N CYS A 312 -6.04 15.58 1.36
CA CYS A 312 -5.20 16.23 0.36
C CYS A 312 -5.92 17.43 -0.28
N PRO A 313 -5.21 18.52 -0.55
CA PRO A 313 -5.76 19.64 -1.29
C PRO A 313 -6.19 19.20 -2.70
N ALA A 314 -7.36 19.70 -3.14
CA ALA A 314 -7.94 19.40 -4.44
C ALA A 314 -7.16 20.06 -5.61
#